data_d85f3094c0d8b90089973390bb84ddf0
#
_entry.id   d85f3094c0d8b90089973390bb84ddf0
#
_cell.length_a   1.000
_cell.length_b   1.000
_cell.length_c   1.000
_cell.angle_alpha   90.00
_cell.angle_beta   90.00
_cell.angle_gamma   90.00
#
_symmetry.space_group_name_H-M   'P 1'
#
loop_
_entity.id
_entity.type
_entity.pdbx_description
1 polymer ?
#
loop_
_entity_poly.entity_id
_entity_poly.type
_entity_poly.pdbx_seq_one_letter_code
_entity_poly.pdbx_strand_id
1 'polypeptide(L)'
;MSSYNAINGHRASENRELLEDVLRGEWCFKGMVTTDWWTRAEHYKEIKAGNDVKMGTGFPERVKKAMEMGQLGRPELEHCARRVLELILKID
;
A
#
# COMPACT_ATOMS: atom_id res chain seq x y z
N MET A 1 -3.61 -3.94 9.00
CA MET A 1 -4.62 -3.60 7.97
C MET A 1 -4.94 -2.12 8.04
N SER A 2 -4.88 -1.42 6.92
CA SER A 2 -5.22 0.01 6.87
C SER A 2 -6.74 0.20 6.84
N SER A 3 -7.22 1.32 7.38
CA SER A 3 -8.64 1.57 7.58
C SER A 3 -9.25 2.48 6.52
N TYR A 4 -10.57 2.67 6.59
CA TYR A 4 -11.32 3.52 5.65
C TYR A 4 -11.22 5.01 5.95
N ASN A 5 -11.09 5.38 7.23
CA ASN A 5 -11.22 6.77 7.63
C ASN A 5 -10.05 7.64 7.18
N ALA A 6 -10.32 8.94 7.11
CA ALA A 6 -9.31 9.93 6.80
C ALA A 6 -8.62 10.43 8.08
N ILE A 7 -7.33 10.70 7.97
CA ILE A 7 -6.51 11.29 9.02
C ILE A 7 -5.78 12.47 8.39
N ASN A 8 -5.97 13.67 8.96
CA ASN A 8 -5.38 14.91 8.42
C ASN A 8 -5.68 15.14 6.92
N GLY A 9 -6.92 14.85 6.50
CA GLY A 9 -7.36 15.05 5.12
C GLY A 9 -6.98 13.94 4.14
N HIS A 10 -6.25 12.93 4.58
CA HIS A 10 -5.87 11.77 3.75
C HIS A 10 -6.50 10.50 4.32
N ARG A 11 -6.99 9.63 3.44
CA ARG A 11 -7.48 8.31 3.87
C ARG A 11 -6.31 7.53 4.48
N ALA A 12 -6.58 6.74 5.54
CA ALA A 12 -5.52 5.99 6.20
C ALA A 12 -4.76 5.08 5.23
N SER A 13 -5.45 4.46 4.27
CA SER A 13 -4.82 3.62 3.25
C SER A 13 -3.99 4.41 2.23
N GLU A 14 -4.19 5.72 2.11
CA GLU A 14 -3.41 6.61 1.24
C GLU A 14 -2.40 7.46 2.01
N ASN A 15 -2.28 7.24 3.32
CA ASN A 15 -1.47 8.09 4.19
C ASN A 15 -0.06 7.52 4.37
N ARG A 16 0.88 7.97 3.54
CA ARG A 16 2.27 7.54 3.60
C ARG A 16 2.93 7.87 4.95
N GLU A 17 2.61 9.04 5.52
CA GLU A 17 3.15 9.43 6.82
C GLU A 17 2.80 8.39 7.89
N LEU A 18 1.54 7.94 7.91
CA LEU A 18 1.09 6.92 8.86
C LEU A 18 1.76 5.57 8.61
N LEU A 19 1.74 5.09 7.37
CA LEU A 19 2.15 3.72 7.03
C LEU A 19 3.67 3.56 6.90
N GLU A 20 4.35 4.53 6.31
CA GLU A 20 5.81 4.44 6.12
C GLU A 20 6.56 5.12 7.25
N ASP A 21 6.27 6.39 7.55
CA ASP A 21 7.06 7.16 8.50
C ASP A 21 6.82 6.73 9.95
N VAL A 22 5.57 6.53 10.36
CA VAL A 22 5.24 6.12 11.72
C VAL A 22 5.35 4.61 11.88
N LEU A 23 4.55 3.85 11.14
CA LEU A 23 4.48 2.40 11.33
C LEU A 23 5.82 1.71 11.04
N ARG A 24 6.39 1.94 9.86
CA ARG A 24 7.63 1.28 9.47
C ARG A 24 8.87 2.00 9.96
N GLY A 25 8.87 3.34 9.98
CA GLY A 25 9.98 4.14 10.46
C GLY A 25 10.09 4.14 11.97
N GLU A 26 9.18 4.81 12.66
CA GLU A 26 9.25 4.97 14.11
C GLU A 26 9.01 3.67 14.88
N TRP A 27 8.04 2.87 14.46
CA TRP A 27 7.68 1.62 15.13
C TRP A 27 8.43 0.40 14.62
N CYS A 28 9.24 0.57 13.57
CA CYS A 28 10.08 -0.49 12.98
C CYS A 28 9.29 -1.73 12.54
N PHE A 29 8.05 -1.57 12.11
CA PHE A 29 7.24 -2.68 11.60
C PHE A 29 7.81 -3.20 10.29
N LYS A 30 8.13 -4.49 10.23
CA LYS A 30 8.76 -5.14 9.07
C LYS A 30 7.86 -6.06 8.27
N GLY A 31 6.57 -6.13 8.63
CA GLY A 31 5.61 -6.96 7.93
C GLY A 31 4.98 -6.27 6.72
N MET A 32 4.02 -6.95 6.10
CA MET A 32 3.23 -6.36 5.04
C MET A 32 2.00 -5.64 5.60
N VAL A 33 1.46 -4.71 4.82
CA VAL A 33 0.21 -4.01 5.12
C VAL A 33 -0.81 -4.36 4.04
N THR A 34 -2.02 -4.73 4.44
CA THR A 34 -3.14 -4.96 3.54
C THR A 34 -4.21 -3.91 3.75
N THR A 35 -4.94 -3.54 2.68
CA THR A 35 -6.06 -2.60 2.79
C THR A 35 -7.28 -3.29 3.40
N ASP A 36 -8.23 -2.49 3.89
CA ASP A 36 -9.57 -2.99 4.17
C ASP A 36 -10.27 -3.34 2.83
N TRP A 37 -11.38 -4.09 2.88
CA TRP A 37 -12.00 -4.67 1.66
C TRP A 37 -12.55 -3.62 0.70
N TRP A 38 -13.15 -2.57 1.19
CA TRP A 38 -13.87 -1.60 0.37
C TRP A 38 -13.33 -0.18 0.53
N THR A 39 -12.00 -0.04 0.54
CA THR A 39 -11.42 1.30 0.50
C THR A 39 -11.77 1.97 -0.82
N ARG A 40 -12.20 3.23 -0.75
CA ARG A 40 -12.53 4.02 -1.94
C ARG A 40 -11.33 4.85 -2.40
N ALA A 41 -10.17 4.53 -1.88
CA ALA A 41 -8.92 5.17 -2.22
C ALA A 41 -8.45 4.78 -3.63
N GLU A 42 -7.68 5.66 -4.24
CA GLU A 42 -7.05 5.34 -5.51
C GLU A 42 -5.91 4.35 -5.31
N HIS A 43 -5.90 3.26 -6.09
CA HIS A 43 -4.98 2.15 -5.88
C HIS A 43 -3.51 2.58 -5.94
N TYR A 44 -3.13 3.46 -6.88
CA TYR A 44 -1.73 3.90 -6.96
C TYR A 44 -1.30 4.70 -5.73
N LYS A 45 -2.19 5.47 -5.12
CA LYS A 45 -1.92 6.19 -3.88
C LYS A 45 -1.75 5.25 -2.70
N GLU A 46 -2.53 4.17 -2.67
CA GLU A 46 -2.40 3.14 -1.65
C GLU A 46 -1.04 2.43 -1.74
N ILE A 47 -0.59 2.13 -2.95
CA ILE A 47 0.73 1.52 -3.19
C ILE A 47 1.84 2.46 -2.74
N LYS A 48 1.77 3.72 -3.13
CA LYS A 48 2.76 4.73 -2.73
C LYS A 48 2.80 4.95 -1.22
N ALA A 49 1.65 4.83 -0.57
CA ALA A 49 1.56 4.99 0.89
C ALA A 49 2.13 3.80 1.66
N GLY A 50 2.28 2.65 1.04
CA GLY A 50 2.90 1.49 1.66
C GLY A 50 1.98 0.31 1.93
N ASN A 51 0.81 0.25 1.28
CA ASN A 51 -0.01 -0.97 1.29
C ASN A 51 0.55 -1.97 0.29
N ASP A 52 0.68 -3.20 0.70
CA ASP A 52 1.29 -4.25 -0.12
C ASP A 52 0.28 -5.14 -0.82
N VAL A 53 -0.91 -5.27 -0.24
CA VAL A 53 -2.02 -6.05 -0.80
C VAL A 53 -3.30 -5.23 -0.75
N LYS A 54 -4.01 -5.16 -1.86
CA LYS A 54 -5.36 -4.58 -1.90
C LYS A 54 -6.38 -5.70 -1.77
N MET A 55 -7.19 -5.62 -0.73
CA MET A 55 -8.26 -6.59 -0.49
C MET A 55 -9.53 -6.22 -1.25
N GLY A 56 -10.39 -7.21 -1.45
CA GLY A 56 -11.61 -7.05 -2.22
C GLY A 56 -11.33 -7.08 -3.72
N THR A 57 -11.89 -6.14 -4.46
CA THR A 57 -11.74 -6.08 -5.92
C THR A 57 -10.55 -5.20 -6.31
N GLY A 58 -9.56 -5.79 -6.97
CA GLY A 58 -8.42 -5.05 -7.52
C GLY A 58 -8.69 -4.63 -8.98
N PHE A 59 -7.97 -3.60 -9.42
CA PHE A 59 -8.04 -3.11 -10.80
C PHE A 59 -6.63 -2.95 -11.37
N PRO A 60 -6.02 -4.05 -11.85
CA PRO A 60 -4.65 -4.02 -12.38
C PRO A 60 -4.45 -3.00 -13.50
N GLU A 61 -5.46 -2.77 -14.33
CA GLU A 61 -5.41 -1.80 -15.41
C GLU A 61 -5.21 -0.38 -14.90
N ARG A 62 -5.77 -0.03 -13.75
CA ARG A 62 -5.59 1.29 -13.13
C ARG A 62 -4.18 1.49 -12.64
N VAL A 63 -3.56 0.45 -12.12
CA VAL A 63 -2.16 0.47 -11.68
C VAL A 63 -1.24 0.65 -12.88
N LYS A 64 -1.47 -0.10 -13.94
CA LYS A 64 -0.71 0.00 -15.18
C LYS A 64 -0.80 1.41 -15.78
N LYS A 65 -2.01 1.96 -15.83
CA LYS A 65 -2.24 3.33 -16.32
C LYS A 65 -1.50 4.36 -15.47
N ALA A 66 -1.52 4.21 -14.16
CA ALA A 66 -0.80 5.12 -13.26
C ALA A 66 0.70 5.09 -13.51
N MET A 67 1.28 3.93 -13.80
CA MET A 67 2.69 3.79 -14.16
C MET A 67 2.98 4.48 -15.50
N GLU A 68 2.11 4.31 -16.50
CA GLU A 68 2.25 4.96 -17.81
C GLU A 68 2.18 6.49 -17.71
N MET A 69 1.37 7.00 -16.78
CA MET A 69 1.21 8.44 -16.55
C MET A 69 2.26 9.03 -15.60
N GLY A 70 3.17 8.22 -15.11
CA GLY A 70 4.21 8.66 -14.17
C GLY A 70 3.74 8.93 -12.76
N GLN A 71 2.53 8.51 -12.39
CA GLN A 71 1.98 8.66 -11.03
C GLN A 71 2.50 7.62 -10.05
N LEU A 72 2.96 6.48 -10.58
CA LEU A 72 3.48 5.37 -9.79
C LEU A 72 4.78 4.89 -10.41
N GLY A 73 5.83 4.74 -9.61
CA GLY A 73 7.12 4.25 -10.05
C GLY A 73 7.27 2.74 -9.83
N ARG A 74 8.12 2.12 -10.65
CA ARG A 74 8.43 0.69 -10.51
C ARG A 74 9.02 0.34 -9.13
N PRO A 75 9.93 1.14 -8.53
CA PRO A 75 10.46 0.83 -7.21
C PRO A 75 9.40 0.70 -6.12
N GLU A 76 8.35 1.51 -6.18
CA GLU A 76 7.26 1.45 -5.21
C GLU A 76 6.48 0.14 -5.30
N LEU A 77 6.23 -0.32 -6.53
CA LEU A 77 5.56 -1.58 -6.79
C LEU A 77 6.43 -2.78 -6.37
N GLU A 78 7.73 -2.70 -6.64
CA GLU A 78 8.68 -3.73 -6.24
C GLU A 78 8.79 -3.86 -4.71
N HIS A 79 8.74 -2.76 -3.97
CA HIS A 79 8.73 -2.78 -2.51
C HIS A 79 7.52 -3.54 -1.97
N CYS A 80 6.34 -3.29 -2.53
CA CYS A 80 5.13 -4.01 -2.14
C CYS A 80 5.23 -5.50 -2.42
N ALA A 81 5.68 -5.86 -3.60
CA ALA A 81 5.86 -7.27 -3.99
C ALA A 81 6.87 -7.97 -3.07
N ARG A 82 7.97 -7.30 -2.73
CA ARG A 82 9.00 -7.84 -1.83
C ARG A 82 8.43 -8.16 -0.45
N ARG A 83 7.61 -7.29 0.11
CA ARG A 83 7.04 -7.51 1.44
C ARG A 83 6.10 -8.71 1.46
N VAL A 84 5.35 -8.93 0.39
CA VAL A 84 4.50 -10.13 0.24
C VAL A 84 5.36 -11.38 0.17
N LEU A 85 6.43 -11.37 -0.64
CA LEU A 85 7.36 -12.51 -0.76
C LEU A 85 8.06 -12.81 0.56
N GLU A 86 8.47 -11.81 1.31
CA GLU A 86 9.09 -11.98 2.63
C GLU A 86 8.13 -12.65 3.61
N LEU A 87 6.85 -12.29 3.58
CA LEU A 87 5.84 -12.95 4.40
C LEU A 87 5.69 -14.42 4.03
N ILE A 88 5.62 -14.72 2.74
CA ILE A 88 5.52 -16.12 2.25
C ILE A 88 6.70 -16.94 2.75
N LEU A 89 7.90 -16.40 2.71
CA LEU A 89 9.10 -17.11 3.20
C LEU A 89 9.05 -17.37 4.70
N LYS A 90 8.40 -16.51 5.48
CA LYS A 90 8.28 -16.70 6.94
C LYS A 90 7.30 -17.78 7.34
N ILE A 91 6.26 -18.00 6.55
CA ILE A 91 5.20 -18.97 6.87
C ILE A 91 5.38 -20.32 6.19
N ASP A 92 6.33 -20.45 5.33
CA ASP A 92 6.59 -21.66 4.54
C ASP A 92 7.48 -22.67 5.26
#